data_c680d08f85016c564c6e517a083a0217
#
_entry.id   c680d08f85016c564c6e517a083a0217
#
_cell.length_a   1.000
_cell.length_b   1.000
_cell.length_c   1.000
_cell.angle_alpha   90.00
_cell.angle_beta   90.00
_cell.angle_gamma   90.00
#
_symmetry.space_group_name_H-M   'P 1'
#
loop_
_entity.id
_entity.type
_entity.pdbx_description
1 polymer ?
#
loop_
_entity_poly.entity_id
_entity_poly.type
_entity_poly.pdbx_seq_one_letter_code
_entity_poly.pdbx_strand_id
1 'polypeptide(L)'
;MTDPIDPTSDTPGQDPVPERLAYTSPPALMTSVVLSMVLLAFSMFGWWALGPEIREQITWPQAATLLFFVFVMIAIMLSIGYSRMWAADGVVTVRNGPFLRRYPVESIAGVRLRPGDAWSSLLVKDDGELRRKPMLAIQFLEGENGKRKIIDLRKWLKQQGATSQGYTLPD
;
A
#
# COMPACT_ATOMS: atom_id res chain seq x y z
N MET A 1 56.07 5.30 -20.02
CA MET A 1 55.30 4.04 -20.00
C MET A 1 53.98 4.42 -19.42
N THR A 2 53.07 4.85 -20.27
CA THR A 2 51.74 5.41 -19.92
C THR A 2 50.75 4.28 -20.08
N ASP A 3 50.13 3.89 -18.96
CA ASP A 3 49.05 2.93 -18.94
C ASP A 3 47.86 3.46 -19.76
N PRO A 4 47.23 2.62 -20.60
CA PRO A 4 46.04 3.03 -21.32
C PRO A 4 44.86 3.13 -20.35
N ILE A 5 44.25 4.28 -20.30
CA ILE A 5 43.00 4.57 -19.61
C ILE A 5 41.92 3.68 -20.26
N ASP A 6 41.39 2.73 -19.49
CA ASP A 6 40.25 1.88 -19.85
C ASP A 6 38.96 2.76 -19.87
N PRO A 7 38.31 2.94 -21.05
CA PRO A 7 37.14 3.81 -21.16
C PRO A 7 35.82 3.15 -20.73
N THR A 8 35.87 2.01 -19.99
CA THR A 8 34.68 1.24 -19.64
C THR A 8 34.19 1.41 -18.22
N SER A 9 34.78 2.31 -17.42
CA SER A 9 34.42 2.51 -16.02
C SER A 9 33.93 3.92 -15.76
N ASP A 10 32.77 4.31 -16.23
CA ASP A 10 31.97 5.35 -15.57
C ASP A 10 30.63 5.57 -16.31
N THR A 11 29.76 4.57 -16.27
CA THR A 11 28.34 4.84 -16.44
C THR A 11 27.75 4.99 -15.04
N PRO A 12 27.42 6.22 -14.60
CA PRO A 12 26.89 6.43 -13.25
C PRO A 12 25.52 5.77 -13.13
N GLY A 13 25.43 4.75 -12.27
CA GLY A 13 24.20 4.49 -11.53
C GLY A 13 23.05 3.83 -12.26
N GLN A 14 23.29 2.70 -12.91
CA GLN A 14 22.21 1.74 -13.12
C GLN A 14 22.43 0.55 -12.17
N ASP A 15 22.12 0.78 -10.89
CA ASP A 15 21.96 -0.35 -10.00
C ASP A 15 20.93 -1.30 -10.63
N PRO A 16 21.26 -2.58 -10.79
CA PRO A 16 20.35 -3.54 -11.41
C PRO A 16 19.07 -3.56 -10.57
N VAL A 17 17.93 -3.27 -11.21
CA VAL A 17 16.64 -3.34 -10.55
C VAL A 17 16.41 -4.80 -10.15
N PRO A 18 16.09 -5.09 -8.90
CA PRO A 18 15.87 -6.45 -8.45
C PRO A 18 14.81 -7.15 -9.30
N GLU A 19 15.03 -8.40 -9.61
CA GLU A 19 14.08 -9.24 -10.38
C GLU A 19 12.71 -9.32 -9.71
N ARG A 20 12.70 -9.17 -8.38
CA ARG A 20 11.49 -9.14 -7.56
C ARG A 20 11.47 -7.92 -6.66
N LEU A 21 10.34 -7.21 -6.67
CA LEU A 21 10.08 -6.12 -5.74
C LEU A 21 9.00 -6.52 -4.74
N ALA A 22 9.19 -6.20 -3.48
CA ALA A 22 8.18 -6.40 -2.45
C ALA A 22 8.13 -5.18 -1.52
N TYR A 23 6.97 -4.56 -1.41
CA TYR A 23 6.79 -3.37 -0.59
C TYR A 23 5.65 -3.54 0.40
N THR A 24 5.91 -3.05 1.61
CA THR A 24 4.94 -2.88 2.68
C THR A 24 5.04 -1.44 3.17
N SER A 25 4.00 -0.96 3.86
CA SER A 25 4.02 0.34 4.53
C SER A 25 4.08 0.15 6.05
N PRO A 26 5.28 0.18 6.67
CA PRO A 26 5.41 0.09 8.13
C PRO A 26 4.62 1.19 8.85
N PRO A 27 4.60 2.47 8.39
CA PRO A 27 3.80 3.50 9.03
C PRO A 27 2.30 3.18 9.05
N ALA A 28 1.77 2.60 7.95
CA ALA A 28 0.37 2.20 7.89
C ALA A 28 0.03 1.11 8.91
N LEU A 29 0.91 0.13 9.05
CA LEU A 29 0.74 -0.94 10.04
C LEU A 29 0.77 -0.40 11.46
N MET A 30 1.77 0.43 11.80
CA MET A 30 1.87 1.06 13.12
C MET A 30 0.64 1.90 13.44
N THR A 31 0.20 2.74 12.52
CA THR A 31 -1.01 3.57 12.70
C THR A 31 -2.24 2.69 12.93
N SER A 32 -2.41 1.63 12.15
CA SER A 32 -3.53 0.70 12.31
C SER A 32 -3.53 -0.01 13.66
N VAL A 33 -2.36 -0.42 14.14
CA VAL A 33 -2.20 -1.05 15.46
C VAL A 33 -2.55 -0.04 16.56
N VAL A 34 -1.99 1.17 16.51
CA VAL A 34 -2.25 2.21 17.52
C VAL A 34 -3.73 2.57 17.55
N LEU A 35 -4.36 2.80 16.40
CA LEU A 35 -5.79 3.10 16.33
C LEU A 35 -6.66 1.95 16.85
N SER A 36 -6.29 0.70 16.58
CA SER A 36 -6.98 -0.48 17.11
C SER A 36 -6.87 -0.58 18.62
N MET A 37 -5.71 -0.29 19.19
CA MET A 37 -5.51 -0.23 20.63
C MET A 37 -6.31 0.90 21.28
N VAL A 38 -6.33 2.08 20.67
CA VAL A 38 -7.12 3.22 21.11
C VAL A 38 -8.62 2.87 21.10
N LEU A 39 -9.11 2.29 20.01
CA LEU A 39 -10.52 1.85 19.92
C LEU A 39 -10.88 0.86 21.01
N LEU A 40 -10.01 -0.14 21.24
CA LEU A 40 -10.23 -1.13 22.29
C LEU A 40 -10.23 -0.48 23.69
N ALA A 41 -9.27 0.41 23.96
CA ALA A 41 -9.20 1.14 25.23
C ALA A 41 -10.43 2.00 25.47
N PHE A 42 -10.89 2.75 24.47
CA PHE A 42 -12.13 3.53 24.57
C PHE A 42 -13.38 2.66 24.75
N SER A 43 -13.42 1.51 24.10
CA SER A 43 -14.54 0.58 24.27
C SER A 43 -14.58 0.01 25.69
N MET A 44 -13.42 -0.36 26.24
CA MET A 44 -13.33 -0.83 27.64
C MET A 44 -13.65 0.29 28.64
N PHE A 45 -13.11 1.49 28.41
CA PHE A 45 -13.39 2.65 29.25
C PHE A 45 -14.88 3.02 29.19
N GLY A 46 -15.47 3.05 28.00
CA GLY A 46 -16.90 3.30 27.83
C GLY A 46 -17.77 2.30 28.57
N TRP A 47 -17.43 1.01 28.47
CA TRP A 47 -18.11 -0.03 29.23
C TRP A 47 -18.02 0.18 30.76
N TRP A 48 -16.85 0.55 31.24
CA TRP A 48 -16.63 0.85 32.66
C TRP A 48 -17.41 2.09 33.11
N ALA A 49 -17.41 3.16 32.27
CA ALA A 49 -18.06 4.43 32.59
C ALA A 49 -19.58 4.40 32.58
N LEU A 50 -20.21 3.39 31.97
CA LEU A 50 -21.67 3.22 31.97
C LEU A 50 -22.27 3.04 33.36
N GLY A 51 -21.48 2.66 34.36
CA GLY A 51 -21.97 2.37 35.69
C GLY A 51 -22.77 1.05 35.79
N PRO A 52 -22.97 0.54 37.02
CA PRO A 52 -23.65 -0.75 37.22
C PRO A 52 -25.10 -0.73 36.77
N GLU A 53 -25.84 0.36 37.07
CA GLU A 53 -27.27 0.48 36.77
C GLU A 53 -27.57 0.33 35.26
N ILE A 54 -26.79 0.93 34.42
CA ILE A 54 -26.97 0.84 32.95
C ILE A 54 -26.47 -0.52 32.42
N ARG A 55 -25.37 -1.02 32.98
CA ARG A 55 -24.82 -2.33 32.55
C ARG A 55 -25.79 -3.50 32.87
N GLU A 56 -26.51 -3.44 33.96
CA GLU A 56 -27.51 -4.46 34.32
C GLU A 56 -28.70 -4.49 33.33
N GLN A 57 -29.00 -3.38 32.69
CA GLN A 57 -30.05 -3.29 31.65
C GLN A 57 -29.60 -3.85 30.29
N ILE A 58 -28.28 -3.99 30.07
CA ILE A 58 -27.74 -4.52 28.83
C ILE A 58 -27.76 -6.04 28.86
N THR A 59 -28.50 -6.62 27.93
CA THR A 59 -28.57 -8.07 27.78
C THR A 59 -27.27 -8.62 27.15
N TRP A 60 -26.93 -9.87 27.44
CA TRP A 60 -25.77 -10.53 26.85
C TRP A 60 -25.72 -10.47 25.29
N PRO A 61 -26.84 -10.67 24.55
CA PRO A 61 -26.82 -10.51 23.10
C PRO A 61 -26.47 -9.10 22.64
N GLN A 62 -26.91 -8.06 23.34
CA GLN A 62 -26.58 -6.66 23.04
C GLN A 62 -25.09 -6.39 23.27
N ALA A 63 -24.55 -6.82 24.41
CA ALA A 63 -23.11 -6.70 24.69
C ALA A 63 -22.25 -7.46 23.66
N ALA A 64 -22.66 -8.69 23.30
CA ALA A 64 -21.97 -9.47 22.28
C ALA A 64 -22.00 -8.81 20.90
N THR A 65 -23.13 -8.21 20.52
CA THR A 65 -23.27 -7.48 19.26
C THR A 65 -22.34 -6.26 19.23
N LEU A 66 -22.28 -5.48 20.30
CA LEU A 66 -21.37 -4.34 20.40
C LEU A 66 -19.91 -4.78 20.27
N LEU A 67 -19.53 -5.81 21.02
CA LEU A 67 -18.19 -6.37 21.00
C LEU A 67 -17.82 -6.92 19.61
N PHE A 68 -18.77 -7.57 18.93
CA PHE A 68 -18.60 -8.03 17.55
C PHE A 68 -18.25 -6.87 16.60
N PHE A 69 -18.97 -5.75 16.66
CA PHE A 69 -18.67 -4.60 15.82
C PHE A 69 -17.30 -3.99 16.14
N VAL A 70 -16.91 -3.92 17.41
CA VAL A 70 -15.56 -3.46 17.79
C VAL A 70 -14.49 -4.36 17.17
N PHE A 71 -14.63 -5.68 17.25
CA PHE A 71 -13.69 -6.61 16.64
C PHE A 71 -13.67 -6.53 15.11
N VAL A 72 -14.82 -6.38 14.47
CA VAL A 72 -14.89 -6.18 13.01
C VAL A 72 -14.15 -4.91 12.60
N MET A 73 -14.33 -3.80 13.32
CA MET A 73 -13.61 -2.55 13.05
C MET A 73 -12.11 -2.71 13.21
N ILE A 74 -11.66 -3.37 14.28
CA ILE A 74 -10.24 -3.69 14.51
C ILE A 74 -9.69 -4.56 13.35
N ALA A 75 -10.44 -5.60 12.97
CA ALA A 75 -10.04 -6.48 11.88
C ALA A 75 -9.88 -5.73 10.54
N ILE A 76 -10.80 -4.79 10.24
CA ILE A 76 -10.72 -3.93 9.05
C ILE A 76 -9.49 -3.02 9.13
N MET A 77 -9.26 -2.34 10.26
CA MET A 77 -8.11 -1.45 10.46
C MET A 77 -6.79 -2.21 10.28
N LEU A 78 -6.62 -3.34 10.93
CA LEU A 78 -5.43 -4.17 10.82
C LEU A 78 -5.25 -4.72 9.40
N SER A 79 -6.34 -5.10 8.74
CA SER A 79 -6.30 -5.59 7.37
C SER A 79 -5.77 -4.52 6.40
N ILE A 80 -6.19 -3.26 6.55
CA ILE A 80 -5.68 -2.12 5.77
C ILE A 80 -4.20 -1.89 6.06
N GLY A 81 -3.81 -1.89 7.35
CA GLY A 81 -2.41 -1.74 7.75
C GLY A 81 -1.50 -2.84 7.22
N TYR A 82 -2.03 -4.03 7.00
CA TYR A 82 -1.29 -5.19 6.47
C TYR A 82 -1.27 -5.25 4.94
N SER A 83 -1.50 -4.13 4.27
CA SER A 83 -1.46 -4.04 2.81
C SER A 83 -0.04 -4.25 2.27
N ARG A 84 0.08 -5.02 1.19
CA ARG A 84 1.36 -5.38 0.56
C ARG A 84 1.27 -5.28 -0.96
N MET A 85 2.41 -5.01 -1.59
CA MET A 85 2.57 -5.11 -3.03
C MET A 85 3.84 -5.89 -3.34
N TRP A 86 3.77 -6.75 -4.35
CA TRP A 86 4.95 -7.41 -4.91
C TRP A 86 4.84 -7.48 -6.43
N ALA A 87 5.98 -7.37 -7.07
CA ALA A 87 6.13 -7.45 -8.52
C ALA A 87 7.16 -8.53 -8.84
N ALA A 88 6.75 -9.53 -9.60
CA ALA A 88 7.57 -10.65 -10.03
C ALA A 88 6.96 -11.28 -11.28
N ASP A 89 7.81 -11.90 -12.11
CA ASP A 89 7.39 -12.72 -13.26
C ASP A 89 6.38 -12.01 -14.18
N GLY A 90 6.59 -10.71 -14.46
CA GLY A 90 5.69 -9.94 -15.32
C GLY A 90 4.31 -9.62 -14.71
N VAL A 91 4.12 -9.81 -13.41
CA VAL A 91 2.86 -9.55 -12.72
C VAL A 91 3.08 -8.67 -11.49
N VAL A 92 2.27 -7.62 -11.37
CA VAL A 92 2.17 -6.82 -10.14
C VAL A 92 0.99 -7.31 -9.33
N THR A 93 1.27 -7.82 -8.14
CA THR A 93 0.23 -8.26 -7.20
C THR A 93 0.08 -7.24 -6.09
N VAL A 94 -1.15 -6.78 -5.89
CA VAL A 94 -1.50 -5.79 -4.87
C VAL A 94 -2.49 -6.42 -3.90
N ARG A 95 -2.14 -6.40 -2.62
CA ARG A 95 -3.02 -6.78 -1.53
C ARG A 95 -3.41 -5.52 -0.76
N ASN A 96 -4.66 -5.11 -0.91
CA ASN A 96 -5.25 -4.01 -0.16
C ASN A 96 -6.22 -4.59 0.88
N GLY A 97 -5.75 -4.71 2.11
CA GLY A 97 -6.54 -5.36 3.15
C GLY A 97 -6.84 -6.83 2.81
N PRO A 98 -8.11 -7.26 2.82
CA PRO A 98 -8.50 -8.63 2.50
C PRO A 98 -8.48 -8.92 0.99
N PHE A 99 -8.42 -7.87 0.13
CA PHE A 99 -8.53 -8.01 -1.31
C PHE A 99 -7.17 -8.18 -1.96
N LEU A 100 -6.99 -9.29 -2.67
CA LEU A 100 -5.82 -9.60 -3.47
C LEU A 100 -6.17 -9.41 -4.95
N ARG A 101 -5.36 -8.62 -5.68
CA ARG A 101 -5.53 -8.39 -7.10
C ARG A 101 -4.20 -8.54 -7.82
N ARG A 102 -4.23 -9.14 -9.00
CA ARG A 102 -3.06 -9.35 -9.86
C ARG A 102 -3.26 -8.59 -11.16
N TYR A 103 -2.21 -7.89 -11.58
CA TYR A 103 -2.20 -7.09 -12.79
C TYR A 103 -1.02 -7.50 -13.65
N PRO A 104 -1.24 -8.10 -14.84
CA PRO A 104 -0.19 -8.36 -15.81
C PRO A 104 0.47 -7.03 -16.22
N VAL A 105 1.78 -7.03 -16.39
CA VAL A 105 2.55 -5.83 -16.75
C VAL A 105 2.01 -5.18 -18.03
N GLU A 106 1.55 -5.97 -18.99
CA GLU A 106 0.96 -5.52 -20.26
C GLU A 106 -0.27 -4.63 -20.07
N SER A 107 -1.04 -4.87 -19.00
CA SER A 107 -2.22 -4.07 -18.66
C SER A 107 -1.87 -2.78 -17.92
N ILE A 108 -0.62 -2.62 -17.46
CA ILE A 108 -0.20 -1.48 -16.65
C ILE A 108 0.32 -0.36 -17.53
N ALA A 109 -0.36 0.77 -17.54
CA ALA A 109 0.05 1.97 -18.23
C ALA A 109 1.02 2.84 -17.41
N GLY A 110 1.06 2.66 -16.08
CA GLY A 110 1.98 3.41 -15.22
C GLY A 110 1.62 3.37 -13.75
N VAL A 111 2.42 4.09 -12.96
CA VAL A 111 2.25 4.25 -11.51
C VAL A 111 2.26 5.73 -11.18
N ARG A 112 1.34 6.15 -10.32
CA ARG A 112 1.18 7.54 -9.92
C ARG A 112 1.19 7.69 -8.41
N LEU A 113 1.92 8.70 -7.93
CA LEU A 113 1.83 9.25 -6.59
C LEU A 113 2.02 10.76 -6.72
N ARG A 114 1.00 11.56 -6.43
CA ARG A 114 1.06 13.04 -6.47
C ARG A 114 1.05 13.62 -5.06
N PRO A 115 1.56 14.84 -4.90
CA PRO A 115 1.29 15.62 -3.68
C PRO A 115 -0.21 15.71 -3.46
N GLY A 116 -0.68 15.33 -2.25
CA GLY A 116 -2.11 15.26 -1.91
C GLY A 116 -2.75 13.88 -2.07
N ASP A 117 -2.14 12.94 -2.80
CA ASP A 117 -2.61 11.56 -2.79
C ASP A 117 -2.16 10.88 -1.48
N ALA A 118 -3.07 10.26 -0.74
CA ALA A 118 -2.73 9.55 0.49
C ALA A 118 -1.90 8.27 0.20
N TRP A 119 -2.15 7.63 -0.95
CA TRP A 119 -1.49 6.41 -1.43
C TRP A 119 -1.25 6.45 -2.93
N SER A 120 -0.34 5.61 -3.39
CA SER A 120 -0.06 5.46 -4.81
C SER A 120 -1.18 4.72 -5.55
N SER A 121 -1.24 4.94 -6.86
CA SER A 121 -2.22 4.31 -7.73
C SER A 121 -1.54 3.68 -8.93
N LEU A 122 -1.97 2.47 -9.27
CA LEU A 122 -1.65 1.80 -10.52
C LEU A 122 -2.63 2.28 -11.59
N LEU A 123 -2.12 2.67 -12.74
CA LEU A 123 -2.94 2.96 -13.92
C LEU A 123 -3.03 1.70 -14.76
N VAL A 124 -4.21 1.10 -14.82
CA VAL A 124 -4.45 -0.17 -15.52
C VAL A 124 -5.38 0.07 -16.69
N LYS A 125 -5.04 -0.48 -17.84
CA LYS A 125 -5.94 -0.54 -19.00
C LYS A 125 -6.96 -1.64 -18.77
N ASP A 126 -8.22 -1.27 -18.70
CA ASP A 126 -9.37 -2.15 -18.46
C ASP A 126 -10.42 -1.80 -19.52
N ASP A 127 -10.69 -2.69 -20.47
CA ASP A 127 -11.61 -2.48 -21.60
C ASP A 127 -11.36 -1.21 -22.43
N GLY A 128 -10.09 -0.87 -22.63
CA GLY A 128 -9.69 0.33 -23.39
C GLY A 128 -9.70 1.62 -22.56
N GLU A 129 -10.19 1.60 -21.34
CA GLU A 129 -10.16 2.72 -20.40
C GLU A 129 -9.00 2.63 -19.41
N LEU A 130 -8.47 3.79 -19.03
CA LEU A 130 -7.49 3.88 -17.96
C LEU A 130 -8.19 3.98 -16.61
N ARG A 131 -8.13 2.91 -15.83
CA ARG A 131 -8.67 2.87 -14.48
C ARG A 131 -7.58 2.97 -13.43
N ARG A 132 -7.85 3.77 -12.40
CA ARG A 132 -6.96 3.90 -11.25
C ARG A 132 -7.27 2.79 -10.25
N LYS A 133 -6.25 2.03 -9.89
CA LYS A 133 -6.33 0.98 -8.86
C LYS A 133 -5.43 1.40 -7.70
N PRO A 134 -5.97 1.67 -6.49
CA PRO A 134 -5.17 2.11 -5.35
C PRO A 134 -4.20 1.03 -4.88
N MET A 135 -3.01 1.43 -4.47
CA MET A 135 -1.99 0.58 -3.83
C MET A 135 -1.66 1.14 -2.45
N LEU A 136 -2.29 0.60 -1.41
CA LEU A 136 -2.12 1.05 -0.04
C LEU A 136 -0.73 0.72 0.54
N ALA A 137 0.02 -0.17 -0.12
CA ALA A 137 1.36 -0.57 0.28
C ALA A 137 2.42 0.53 0.11
N ILE A 138 2.14 1.59 -0.67
CA ILE A 138 3.03 2.72 -0.88
C ILE A 138 2.25 4.00 -0.61
N GLN A 139 2.60 4.67 0.48
CA GLN A 139 1.89 5.85 0.96
C GLN A 139 2.73 7.12 0.80
N PHE A 140 2.05 8.25 0.61
CA PHE A 140 2.70 9.56 0.55
C PHE A 140 3.39 9.93 1.87
N LEU A 141 2.85 9.48 3.01
CA LEU A 141 3.42 9.68 4.34
C LEU A 141 4.82 9.05 4.52
N GLU A 142 5.21 8.11 3.67
CA GLU A 142 6.57 7.54 3.68
C GLU A 142 7.65 8.52 3.16
N GLY A 143 7.24 9.69 2.65
CA GLY A 143 8.15 10.73 2.15
C GLY A 143 9.07 10.22 1.04
N GLU A 144 10.38 10.39 1.22
CA GLU A 144 11.39 9.97 0.24
C GLU A 144 11.41 8.45 0.01
N ASN A 145 11.11 7.65 1.03
CA ASN A 145 11.04 6.18 0.87
C ASN A 145 9.89 5.77 -0.05
N GLY A 146 8.73 6.42 0.06
CA GLY A 146 7.61 6.19 -0.85
C GLY A 146 7.94 6.57 -2.29
N LYS A 147 8.65 7.69 -2.49
CA LYS A 147 9.12 8.13 -3.82
C LYS A 147 10.11 7.13 -4.43
N ARG A 148 11.09 6.64 -3.64
CA ARG A 148 12.04 5.60 -4.10
C ARG A 148 11.32 4.34 -4.55
N LYS A 149 10.39 3.81 -3.75
CA LYS A 149 9.57 2.64 -4.11
C LYS A 149 8.84 2.83 -5.45
N ILE A 150 8.32 4.03 -5.72
CA ILE A 150 7.67 4.36 -6.99
C ILE A 150 8.68 4.39 -8.15
N ILE A 151 9.86 4.98 -7.94
CA ILE A 151 10.92 5.02 -8.96
C ILE A 151 11.37 3.60 -9.31
N ASP A 152 11.62 2.76 -8.32
CA ASP A 152 12.05 1.38 -8.51
C ASP A 152 10.97 0.56 -9.23
N LEU A 153 9.71 0.73 -8.83
CA LEU A 153 8.59 0.06 -9.50
C LEU A 153 8.45 0.52 -10.96
N ARG A 154 8.64 1.81 -11.25
CA ARG A 154 8.64 2.32 -12.64
C ARG A 154 9.79 1.75 -13.47
N LYS A 155 11.00 1.67 -12.90
CA LYS A 155 12.15 1.05 -13.55
C LYS A 155 11.86 -0.42 -13.86
N TRP A 156 11.34 -1.16 -12.88
CA TRP A 156 10.98 -2.57 -13.03
C TRP A 156 9.92 -2.78 -14.12
N LEU A 157 8.85 -1.99 -14.12
CA LEU A 157 7.81 -2.04 -15.14
C LEU A 157 8.37 -1.78 -16.55
N LYS A 158 9.28 -0.82 -16.67
CA LYS A 158 9.95 -0.51 -17.95
C LYS A 158 10.81 -1.69 -18.43
N GLN A 159 11.53 -2.36 -17.55
CA GLN A 159 12.35 -3.54 -17.88
C GLN A 159 11.49 -4.72 -18.32
N GLN A 160 10.30 -4.88 -17.73
CA GLN A 160 9.35 -5.93 -18.10
C GLN A 160 8.51 -5.61 -19.34
N GLY A 161 8.81 -4.51 -20.04
CA GLY A 161 8.12 -4.16 -21.28
C GLY A 161 6.74 -3.54 -21.08
N ALA A 162 6.44 -3.02 -19.91
CA ALA A 162 5.23 -2.21 -19.74
C ALA A 162 5.23 -1.07 -20.75
N THR A 163 4.17 -0.96 -21.52
CA THR A 163 4.00 0.09 -22.51
C THR A 163 3.81 1.42 -21.77
N SER A 164 4.93 2.03 -21.34
CA SER A 164 4.91 3.38 -20.80
C SER A 164 4.69 4.36 -21.96
N GLN A 165 3.47 4.45 -22.43
CA GLN A 165 3.07 5.66 -23.13
C GLN A 165 3.07 6.74 -22.05
N GLY A 166 3.97 7.72 -22.20
CA GLY A 166 4.13 8.85 -21.31
C GLY A 166 2.82 9.62 -21.14
N TYR A 167 1.99 9.15 -20.24
CA TYR A 167 0.87 9.92 -19.75
C TYR A 167 1.40 10.89 -18.70
N THR A 168 1.92 12.02 -19.15
CA THR A 168 1.80 13.27 -18.41
C THR A 168 0.32 13.57 -18.38
N LEU A 169 -0.32 13.27 -17.25
CA LEU A 169 -1.68 13.76 -17.03
C LEU A 169 -1.64 15.28 -17.07
N PRO A 170 -2.59 15.94 -17.76
CA PRO A 170 -2.72 17.39 -17.67
C PRO A 170 -2.86 17.81 -16.22
N ASP A 171 -2.23 18.94 -15.89
CA ASP A 171 -2.19 19.61 -14.58
C ASP A 171 -3.58 19.89 -14.03
#